data_1fc2b7aeb4f704a1bdf00d5a2dcbd759
#
_entry.id   1fc2b7aeb4f704a1bdf00d5a2dcbd759
#
_cell.length_a   1.000
_cell.length_b   1.000
_cell.length_c   1.000
_cell.angle_alpha   90.00
_cell.angle_beta   90.00
_cell.angle_gamma   90.00
#
_symmetry.space_group_name_H-M   'P 1'
#
loop_
_entity.id
_entity.type
_entity.pdbx_description
1 polymer ?
#
loop_
_entity_poly.entity_id
_entity_poly.type
_entity_poly.pdbx_seq_one_letter_code
_entity_poly.pdbx_strand_id
1 'polypeptide(L)'
;YLYDDNGDTLSFPPVINSARIGAVEVGDSDFFIEVSGPILDDLLLAVNILACDFSDFGFEILPVKVKFAKDTPYGREITVPYYFQKPQKAELSLIRKKLGEPLSADDCIKALARMGVYAIADNDNIYIDVPEYRNDFLHAVDIVEDVMIGYGLSNFKPVMPTDFTVGRLSTVEEFSRKIKDILVGLGFQEMIYNYLGSKKEYIDNMHIKGDDAVFIANPMSENYEVIRPSVLPSLLESESVSGHAVYPHNIFEVGKTVVKDPSDNSGTRTKNSLGFFSSDVQRTYNDVASYVQTLMYFLRKDYTLEPVDNDPRFIPGRAAYVMYNGMRAGIFGE
;
A
#
# COMPACT_ATOMS: atom_id res chain seq x y z
N TYR A 1 23.86 -19.48 17.39
CA TYR A 1 25.19 -19.63 16.75
C TYR A 1 25.18 -20.85 15.87
N LEU A 2 25.74 -20.74 14.67
CA LEU A 2 26.04 -21.86 13.79
C LEU A 2 27.53 -22.21 13.95
N TYR A 3 27.81 -23.49 14.22
CA TYR A 3 29.15 -24.01 14.45
C TYR A 3 29.50 -25.08 13.42
N ASP A 4 30.76 -25.23 13.09
CA ASP A 4 31.28 -26.39 12.40
C ASP A 4 31.51 -27.57 13.36
N ASP A 5 31.95 -28.71 12.82
CA ASP A 5 32.23 -29.91 13.62
C ASP A 5 33.41 -29.75 14.62
N ASN A 6 34.26 -28.75 14.42
CA ASN A 6 35.37 -28.42 15.32
C ASN A 6 34.91 -27.47 16.47
N GLY A 7 33.68 -27.00 16.43
CA GLY A 7 33.12 -26.04 17.36
C GLY A 7 33.48 -24.58 17.03
N ASP A 8 34.00 -24.29 15.84
CA ASP A 8 34.25 -22.94 15.36
C ASP A 8 32.94 -22.27 14.91
N THR A 9 32.75 -21.00 15.28
CA THR A 9 31.56 -20.25 14.92
C THR A 9 31.61 -19.83 13.47
N LEU A 10 30.64 -20.26 12.66
CA LEU A 10 30.41 -19.85 11.28
C LEU A 10 29.63 -18.55 11.21
N SER A 11 28.51 -18.47 11.94
CA SER A 11 27.65 -17.29 11.96
C SER A 11 26.84 -17.15 13.25
N PHE A 12 26.34 -15.94 13.44
CA PHE A 12 25.33 -15.61 14.46
C PHE A 12 24.07 -15.10 13.77
N PRO A 13 23.22 -15.98 13.26
CA PRO A 13 21.99 -15.58 12.56
C PRO A 13 21.05 -14.79 13.48
N PRO A 14 20.37 -13.77 12.97
CA PRO A 14 20.46 -13.17 11.64
C PRO A 14 21.46 -12.00 11.58
N VAL A 15 22.39 -11.88 12.50
CA VAL A 15 23.17 -10.66 12.76
C VAL A 15 24.41 -10.53 11.91
N ILE A 16 25.30 -11.56 11.93
CA ILE A 16 26.63 -11.45 11.30
C ILE A 16 27.27 -12.82 11.05
N ASN A 17 28.05 -12.91 9.97
CA ASN A 17 28.94 -14.02 9.71
C ASN A 17 30.28 -13.84 10.43
N SER A 18 30.94 -14.96 10.78
CA SER A 18 32.28 -14.93 11.33
C SER A 18 33.28 -14.39 10.30
N ALA A 19 34.11 -13.43 10.70
CA ALA A 19 35.12 -12.85 9.84
C ALA A 19 36.22 -13.88 9.44
N ARG A 20 36.37 -14.97 10.20
CA ARG A 20 37.44 -15.96 9.99
C ARG A 20 37.07 -17.06 9.00
N ILE A 21 35.82 -17.56 9.10
CA ILE A 21 35.39 -18.77 8.37
C ILE A 21 33.96 -18.65 7.80
N GLY A 22 33.26 -17.55 8.03
CA GLY A 22 31.91 -17.33 7.56
C GLY A 22 31.76 -16.15 6.58
N ALA A 23 32.83 -15.34 6.42
CA ALA A 23 32.84 -14.25 5.45
C ALA A 23 32.98 -14.80 4.03
N VAL A 24 32.23 -14.21 3.10
CA VAL A 24 32.33 -14.51 1.67
C VAL A 24 33.25 -13.48 1.00
N GLU A 25 34.22 -13.96 0.23
CA GLU A 25 35.21 -13.12 -0.46
C GLU A 25 35.14 -13.27 -1.98
N VAL A 26 35.67 -12.29 -2.70
CA VAL A 26 35.72 -12.37 -4.15
C VAL A 26 36.70 -13.49 -4.57
N GLY A 27 36.16 -14.47 -5.29
CA GLY A 27 36.93 -15.65 -5.73
C GLY A 27 36.51 -16.94 -5.05
N ASP A 28 35.59 -16.88 -4.06
CA ASP A 28 34.99 -18.08 -3.48
C ASP A 28 34.15 -18.81 -4.52
N SER A 29 34.31 -20.14 -4.58
CA SER A 29 33.60 -21.01 -5.53
C SER A 29 32.61 -21.93 -4.85
N ASP A 30 32.70 -22.09 -3.53
CA ASP A 30 31.90 -23.00 -2.75
C ASP A 30 31.22 -22.22 -1.62
N PHE A 31 29.89 -22.40 -1.49
CA PHE A 31 29.08 -21.69 -0.49
C PHE A 31 28.27 -22.67 0.34
N PHE A 32 28.20 -22.42 1.64
CA PHE A 32 27.19 -22.99 2.50
C PHE A 32 26.12 -21.94 2.78
N ILE A 33 24.89 -22.21 2.35
CA ILE A 33 23.75 -21.29 2.50
C ILE A 33 22.89 -21.74 3.67
N GLU A 34 22.72 -20.86 4.64
CA GLU A 34 21.83 -21.04 5.80
C GLU A 34 20.71 -20.02 5.74
N VAL A 35 19.48 -20.50 5.93
CA VAL A 35 18.27 -19.67 5.98
C VAL A 35 17.56 -19.93 7.29
N SER A 36 17.29 -18.87 8.06
CA SER A 36 16.61 -18.96 9.35
C SER A 36 15.37 -18.08 9.42
N GLY A 37 14.33 -18.56 10.11
CA GLY A 37 13.08 -17.82 10.27
C GLY A 37 12.02 -18.60 11.06
N PRO A 38 10.87 -18.00 11.33
CA PRO A 38 9.83 -18.61 12.18
C PRO A 38 8.89 -19.58 11.43
N ILE A 39 8.84 -19.54 10.09
CA ILE A 39 7.88 -20.32 9.28
C ILE A 39 8.67 -21.26 8.36
N LEU A 40 8.50 -22.57 8.56
CA LEU A 40 9.28 -23.58 7.84
C LEU A 40 9.01 -23.57 6.33
N ASP A 41 7.75 -23.44 5.91
CA ASP A 41 7.38 -23.43 4.49
C ASP A 41 8.05 -22.27 3.73
N ASP A 42 8.13 -21.08 4.35
CA ASP A 42 8.82 -19.93 3.78
C ASP A 42 10.32 -20.16 3.66
N LEU A 43 10.92 -20.86 4.65
CA LEU A 43 12.33 -21.22 4.61
C LEU A 43 12.64 -22.24 3.51
N LEU A 44 11.78 -23.26 3.37
CA LEU A 44 11.91 -24.27 2.30
C LEU A 44 11.79 -23.63 0.93
N LEU A 45 10.84 -22.70 0.76
CA LEU A 45 10.68 -21.95 -0.47
C LEU A 45 11.91 -21.08 -0.76
N ALA A 46 12.42 -20.35 0.24
CA ALA A 46 13.61 -19.50 0.07
C ALA A 46 14.84 -20.34 -0.33
N VAL A 47 15.05 -21.50 0.28
CA VAL A 47 16.13 -22.41 -0.10
C VAL A 47 15.94 -22.93 -1.53
N ASN A 48 14.72 -23.28 -1.93
CA ASN A 48 14.43 -23.75 -3.28
C ASN A 48 14.68 -22.65 -4.32
N ILE A 49 14.25 -21.40 -4.05
CA ILE A 49 14.51 -20.26 -4.93
C ILE A 49 16.02 -20.05 -5.09
N LEU A 50 16.77 -19.99 -3.99
CA LEU A 50 18.22 -19.83 -4.02
C LEU A 50 18.91 -20.96 -4.79
N ALA A 51 18.48 -22.22 -4.57
CA ALA A 51 19.03 -23.36 -5.29
C ALA A 51 18.80 -23.27 -6.81
N CYS A 52 17.59 -22.83 -7.24
CA CYS A 52 17.30 -22.60 -8.65
C CYS A 52 18.18 -21.49 -9.24
N ASP A 53 18.28 -20.35 -8.54
CA ASP A 53 19.10 -19.20 -8.99
C ASP A 53 20.58 -19.60 -9.13
N PHE A 54 21.15 -20.25 -8.12
CA PHE A 54 22.54 -20.70 -8.19
C PHE A 54 22.76 -21.75 -9.29
N SER A 55 21.80 -22.68 -9.48
CA SER A 55 21.84 -23.63 -10.57
C SER A 55 21.86 -22.95 -11.96
N ASP A 56 21.06 -21.91 -12.15
CA ASP A 56 21.01 -21.12 -13.37
C ASP A 56 22.34 -20.36 -13.63
N PHE A 57 23.06 -20.00 -12.56
CA PHE A 57 24.43 -19.47 -12.65
C PHE A 57 25.49 -20.53 -12.89
N GLY A 58 25.12 -21.82 -12.93
CA GLY A 58 26.02 -22.92 -13.22
C GLY A 58 26.67 -23.56 -12.00
N PHE A 59 26.18 -23.29 -10.79
CA PHE A 59 26.61 -23.96 -9.58
C PHE A 59 26.00 -25.38 -9.48
N GLU A 60 26.76 -26.31 -8.94
CA GLU A 60 26.25 -27.61 -8.54
C GLU A 60 25.57 -27.49 -7.17
N ILE A 61 24.32 -27.90 -7.07
CA ILE A 61 23.55 -27.84 -5.83
C ILE A 61 23.74 -29.16 -5.07
N LEU A 62 24.46 -29.09 -3.96
CA LEU A 62 24.68 -30.24 -3.09
C LEU A 62 23.58 -30.34 -2.04
N PRO A 63 22.87 -31.49 -1.96
CA PRO A 63 21.79 -31.66 -0.98
C PRO A 63 22.33 -31.72 0.44
N VAL A 64 21.65 -31.07 1.37
CA VAL A 64 22.00 -31.03 2.79
C VAL A 64 20.90 -31.70 3.62
N LYS A 65 21.29 -32.62 4.51
CA LYS A 65 20.38 -33.24 5.44
C LYS A 65 20.23 -32.39 6.70
N VAL A 66 19.01 -31.95 6.96
CA VAL A 66 18.66 -31.12 8.13
C VAL A 66 17.89 -31.96 9.13
N LYS A 67 18.35 -31.97 10.38
CA LYS A 67 17.70 -32.65 11.49
C LYS A 67 17.18 -31.65 12.50
N PHE A 68 15.87 -31.60 12.66
CA PHE A 68 15.20 -30.69 13.58
C PHE A 68 15.17 -31.21 15.01
N ALA A 69 15.20 -30.32 15.98
CA ALA A 69 15.06 -30.65 17.39
C ALA A 69 13.65 -31.19 17.73
N LYS A 70 12.64 -30.82 16.96
CA LYS A 70 11.22 -31.20 17.10
C LYS A 70 10.70 -31.76 15.78
N ASP A 71 9.61 -32.51 15.83
CA ASP A 71 8.91 -32.94 14.64
C ASP A 71 8.32 -31.79 13.88
N THR A 72 8.42 -31.83 12.55
CA THR A 72 7.84 -30.86 11.61
C THR A 72 6.74 -31.53 10.79
N PRO A 73 5.91 -30.76 10.05
CA PRO A 73 4.94 -31.32 9.11
C PRO A 73 5.57 -32.26 8.05
N TYR A 74 6.86 -32.10 7.78
CA TYR A 74 7.64 -32.88 6.80
C TYR A 74 8.54 -33.98 7.45
N GLY A 75 8.40 -34.20 8.76
CA GLY A 75 9.21 -35.09 9.53
C GLY A 75 10.31 -34.38 10.33
N ARG A 76 11.09 -35.18 11.08
CA ARG A 76 12.17 -34.68 11.92
C ARG A 76 13.50 -34.53 11.18
N GLU A 77 13.64 -35.18 10.05
CA GLU A 77 14.82 -35.14 9.20
C GLU A 77 14.35 -34.97 7.75
N ILE A 78 14.86 -33.94 7.08
CA ILE A 78 14.57 -33.68 5.66
C ILE A 78 15.88 -33.40 4.92
N THR A 79 15.88 -33.62 3.62
CA THR A 79 16.99 -33.24 2.74
C THR A 79 16.56 -32.00 1.95
N VAL A 80 17.33 -30.93 2.02
CA VAL A 80 17.07 -29.67 1.28
C VAL A 80 18.06 -29.51 0.13
N PRO A 81 17.66 -28.90 -1.01
CA PRO A 81 16.34 -28.37 -1.35
C PRO A 81 15.23 -29.41 -1.25
N TYR A 82 14.04 -29.01 -0.79
CA TYR A 82 12.95 -29.90 -0.51
C TYR A 82 11.70 -29.51 -1.27
N TYR A 83 11.22 -30.40 -2.16
CA TYR A 83 9.98 -30.20 -2.90
C TYR A 83 8.78 -30.47 -1.98
N PHE A 84 8.03 -29.42 -1.63
CA PHE A 84 6.87 -29.50 -0.74
C PHE A 84 5.57 -29.07 -1.40
N GLN A 85 5.64 -28.59 -2.62
CA GLN A 85 4.50 -28.13 -3.40
C GLN A 85 3.56 -29.29 -3.71
N LYS A 86 2.27 -28.98 -3.87
CA LYS A 86 1.26 -29.98 -4.22
C LYS A 86 0.81 -29.78 -5.66
N PRO A 87 0.64 -30.88 -6.43
CA PRO A 87 0.05 -30.79 -7.76
C PRO A 87 -1.29 -30.07 -7.71
N GLN A 88 -1.52 -29.23 -8.70
CA GLN A 88 -2.75 -28.44 -8.85
C GLN A 88 -3.45 -28.78 -10.16
N LYS A 89 -4.75 -28.48 -10.27
CA LYS A 89 -5.50 -28.67 -11.50
C LYS A 89 -6.53 -27.59 -11.73
N ALA A 90 -6.84 -27.36 -13.01
CA ALA A 90 -7.96 -26.53 -13.43
C ALA A 90 -8.76 -27.26 -14.54
N GLU A 91 -10.07 -27.10 -14.50
CA GLU A 91 -10.92 -27.56 -15.59
C GLU A 91 -10.75 -26.68 -16.83
N LEU A 92 -10.62 -27.27 -18.02
CA LEU A 92 -10.51 -26.55 -19.27
C LEU A 92 -11.75 -25.67 -19.53
N SER A 93 -12.92 -26.13 -19.09
CA SER A 93 -14.17 -25.36 -19.10
C SER A 93 -14.08 -24.07 -18.29
N LEU A 94 -13.45 -24.13 -17.10
CA LEU A 94 -13.21 -22.97 -16.24
C LEU A 94 -12.25 -21.97 -16.90
N ILE A 95 -11.15 -22.47 -17.49
CA ILE A 95 -10.17 -21.64 -18.21
C ILE A 95 -10.86 -20.88 -19.34
N ARG A 96 -11.58 -21.59 -20.20
CA ARG A 96 -12.35 -20.98 -21.31
C ARG A 96 -13.37 -19.95 -20.84
N LYS A 97 -14.12 -20.28 -19.79
CA LYS A 97 -15.13 -19.37 -19.21
C LYS A 97 -14.52 -18.10 -18.66
N LYS A 98 -13.39 -18.20 -17.98
CA LYS A 98 -12.73 -17.03 -17.35
C LYS A 98 -12.04 -16.14 -18.37
N LEU A 99 -11.39 -16.74 -19.38
CA LEU A 99 -10.64 -16.00 -20.38
C LEU A 99 -11.53 -15.54 -21.57
N GLY A 100 -12.68 -16.15 -21.75
CA GLY A 100 -13.57 -15.82 -22.89
C GLY A 100 -13.06 -16.32 -24.24
N GLU A 101 -12.04 -17.17 -24.26
CA GLU A 101 -11.39 -17.70 -25.45
C GLU A 101 -11.54 -19.24 -25.54
N PRO A 102 -11.79 -19.81 -26.75
CA PRO A 102 -11.98 -21.24 -26.92
C PRO A 102 -10.66 -22.02 -27.00
N LEU A 103 -9.77 -21.79 -26.01
CA LEU A 103 -8.45 -22.42 -25.98
C LEU A 103 -8.54 -23.93 -25.94
N SER A 104 -7.68 -24.62 -26.69
CA SER A 104 -7.51 -26.07 -26.61
C SER A 104 -6.64 -26.41 -25.37
N ALA A 105 -6.66 -27.69 -24.98
CA ALA A 105 -5.75 -28.17 -23.92
C ALA A 105 -4.28 -27.93 -24.30
N ASP A 106 -3.94 -28.15 -25.56
CA ASP A 106 -2.61 -27.89 -26.11
C ASP A 106 -2.19 -26.42 -26.01
N ASP A 107 -3.12 -25.49 -26.25
CA ASP A 107 -2.84 -24.04 -26.11
C ASP A 107 -2.54 -23.70 -24.63
N CYS A 108 -3.30 -24.27 -23.69
CA CYS A 108 -3.08 -24.10 -22.26
C CYS A 108 -1.72 -24.65 -21.83
N ILE A 109 -1.36 -25.88 -22.28
CA ILE A 109 -0.07 -26.50 -21.96
C ILE A 109 1.09 -25.65 -22.52
N LYS A 110 1.00 -25.16 -23.76
CA LYS A 110 2.00 -24.30 -24.34
C LYS A 110 2.12 -22.96 -23.62
N ALA A 111 0.99 -22.40 -23.19
CA ALA A 111 0.98 -21.17 -22.39
C ALA A 111 1.67 -21.38 -21.03
N LEU A 112 1.34 -22.45 -20.31
CA LEU A 112 1.96 -22.79 -19.03
C LEU A 112 3.46 -23.07 -19.19
N ALA A 113 3.86 -23.78 -20.27
CA ALA A 113 5.27 -24.01 -20.55
C ALA A 113 6.08 -22.69 -20.71
N ARG A 114 5.48 -21.65 -21.30
CA ARG A 114 6.11 -20.30 -21.37
C ARG A 114 6.28 -19.65 -20.02
N MET A 115 5.47 -20.04 -19.04
CA MET A 115 5.56 -19.60 -17.65
C MET A 115 6.49 -20.48 -16.80
N GLY A 116 7.19 -21.47 -17.41
CA GLY A 116 8.04 -22.42 -16.70
C GLY A 116 7.26 -23.49 -15.93
N VAL A 117 5.97 -23.66 -16.22
CA VAL A 117 5.10 -24.62 -15.53
C VAL A 117 4.91 -25.87 -16.37
N TYR A 118 5.28 -27.02 -15.85
CA TYR A 118 4.99 -28.30 -16.48
C TYR A 118 3.50 -28.65 -16.33
N ALA A 119 2.86 -29.02 -17.43
CA ALA A 119 1.44 -29.31 -17.43
C ALA A 119 1.10 -30.51 -18.34
N ILE A 120 0.10 -31.26 -17.93
CA ILE A 120 -0.50 -32.35 -18.75
C ILE A 120 -2.01 -32.18 -18.79
N ALA A 121 -2.62 -32.63 -19.87
CA ALA A 121 -4.08 -32.71 -19.99
C ALA A 121 -4.54 -34.15 -19.79
N ASP A 122 -5.58 -34.32 -18.99
CA ASP A 122 -6.33 -35.56 -18.86
C ASP A 122 -7.82 -35.24 -18.88
N ASN A 123 -8.49 -35.75 -19.93
CA ASN A 123 -9.88 -35.41 -20.23
C ASN A 123 -10.11 -33.90 -20.33
N ASP A 124 -10.97 -33.34 -19.46
CA ASP A 124 -11.27 -31.90 -19.39
C ASP A 124 -10.47 -31.16 -18.31
N ASN A 125 -9.40 -31.76 -17.78
CA ASN A 125 -8.57 -31.15 -16.75
C ASN A 125 -7.15 -30.89 -17.26
N ILE A 126 -6.60 -29.77 -16.82
CA ILE A 126 -5.19 -29.44 -16.93
C ILE A 126 -4.58 -29.62 -15.54
N TYR A 127 -3.64 -30.52 -15.43
CA TYR A 127 -2.86 -30.78 -14.21
C TYR A 127 -1.51 -30.11 -14.35
N ILE A 128 -1.03 -29.49 -13.28
CA ILE A 128 0.29 -28.88 -13.24
C ILE A 128 1.13 -29.46 -12.09
N ASP A 129 2.42 -29.58 -12.33
CA ASP A 129 3.41 -29.68 -11.29
C ASP A 129 3.90 -28.26 -10.97
N VAL A 130 3.68 -27.83 -9.73
CA VAL A 130 4.07 -26.47 -9.30
C VAL A 130 5.58 -26.42 -9.24
N PRO A 131 6.24 -25.44 -9.90
CA PRO A 131 7.70 -25.31 -9.84
C PRO A 131 8.23 -25.16 -8.41
N GLU A 132 9.42 -25.61 -8.15
CA GLU A 132 10.06 -25.63 -6.83
C GLU A 132 10.16 -24.23 -6.19
N TYR A 133 10.28 -23.20 -7.00
CA TYR A 133 10.43 -21.80 -6.60
C TYR A 133 9.10 -21.04 -6.49
N ARG A 134 7.93 -21.72 -6.64
CA ARG A 134 6.59 -21.11 -6.56
C ARG A 134 5.73 -21.73 -5.46
N ASN A 135 4.94 -20.91 -4.77
CA ASN A 135 3.93 -21.36 -3.79
C ASN A 135 2.60 -20.60 -3.94
N ASP A 136 2.40 -19.92 -5.05
CA ASP A 136 1.27 -19.02 -5.31
C ASP A 136 0.08 -19.71 -6.01
N PHE A 137 0.20 -20.97 -6.41
CA PHE A 137 -0.91 -21.77 -6.94
C PHE A 137 -1.81 -22.26 -5.80
N LEU A 138 -2.72 -21.44 -5.34
CA LEU A 138 -3.63 -21.76 -4.23
C LEU A 138 -4.97 -22.29 -4.72
N HIS A 139 -5.39 -21.90 -5.93
CA HIS A 139 -6.69 -22.22 -6.51
C HIS A 139 -6.57 -22.44 -8.03
N ALA A 140 -7.58 -23.07 -8.64
CA ALA A 140 -7.62 -23.27 -10.08
C ALA A 140 -7.55 -21.96 -10.90
N VAL A 141 -7.94 -20.82 -10.33
CA VAL A 141 -7.86 -19.51 -11.00
C VAL A 141 -6.43 -19.01 -11.17
N ASP A 142 -5.49 -19.45 -10.34
CA ASP A 142 -4.07 -19.12 -10.46
C ASP A 142 -3.48 -19.78 -11.73
N ILE A 143 -3.94 -21.00 -12.05
CA ILE A 143 -3.61 -21.67 -13.32
C ILE A 143 -4.21 -20.89 -14.50
N VAL A 144 -5.45 -20.37 -14.38
CA VAL A 144 -6.08 -19.55 -15.42
C VAL A 144 -5.26 -18.29 -15.67
N GLU A 145 -4.72 -17.66 -14.63
CA GLU A 145 -3.88 -16.47 -14.73
C GLU A 145 -2.58 -16.78 -15.50
N ASP A 146 -1.88 -17.85 -15.13
CA ASP A 146 -0.65 -18.24 -15.82
C ASP A 146 -0.93 -18.63 -17.30
N VAL A 147 -2.05 -19.30 -17.59
CA VAL A 147 -2.47 -19.54 -18.97
C VAL A 147 -2.71 -18.22 -19.70
N MET A 148 -3.37 -17.24 -19.09
CA MET A 148 -3.62 -15.94 -19.67
C MET A 148 -2.31 -15.21 -20.02
N ILE A 149 -1.38 -15.17 -19.08
CA ILE A 149 -0.10 -14.48 -19.27
C ILE A 149 0.74 -15.19 -20.33
N GLY A 150 0.88 -16.51 -20.24
CA GLY A 150 1.64 -17.31 -21.19
C GLY A 150 1.01 -17.39 -22.60
N TYR A 151 -0.31 -17.29 -22.72
CA TYR A 151 -0.98 -17.14 -24.00
C TYR A 151 -0.67 -15.78 -24.63
N GLY A 152 -0.54 -14.76 -23.79
CA GLY A 152 -0.22 -13.37 -24.17
C GLY A 152 -1.46 -12.48 -24.24
N LEU A 153 -1.49 -11.44 -23.43
CA LEU A 153 -2.62 -10.51 -23.32
C LEU A 153 -3.00 -9.86 -24.66
N SER A 154 -2.03 -9.62 -25.54
CA SER A 154 -2.25 -9.04 -26.87
C SER A 154 -3.01 -9.96 -27.83
N ASN A 155 -3.11 -11.26 -27.53
CA ASN A 155 -3.86 -12.22 -28.36
C ASN A 155 -5.36 -12.22 -28.07
N PHE A 156 -5.78 -11.62 -26.95
CA PHE A 156 -7.19 -11.48 -26.62
C PHE A 156 -7.82 -10.34 -27.43
N LYS A 157 -9.01 -10.61 -27.98
CA LYS A 157 -9.76 -9.59 -28.71
C LYS A 157 -10.64 -8.81 -27.72
N PRO A 158 -10.50 -7.48 -27.64
CA PRO A 158 -11.39 -6.67 -26.81
C PRO A 158 -12.84 -6.82 -27.25
N VAL A 159 -13.72 -7.12 -26.31
CA VAL A 159 -15.16 -7.17 -26.53
C VAL A 159 -15.81 -6.04 -25.74
N MET A 160 -16.47 -5.13 -26.44
CA MET A 160 -17.21 -4.05 -25.77
C MET A 160 -18.41 -4.63 -25.04
N PRO A 161 -18.62 -4.28 -23.77
CA PRO A 161 -19.84 -4.66 -23.05
C PRO A 161 -21.08 -4.16 -23.78
N THR A 162 -22.10 -4.99 -23.89
CA THR A 162 -23.41 -4.63 -24.44
C THR A 162 -24.34 -4.08 -23.35
N ASP A 163 -24.08 -4.44 -22.09
CA ASP A 163 -24.78 -3.93 -20.93
C ASP A 163 -24.06 -2.68 -20.41
N PHE A 164 -24.84 -1.65 -20.18
CA PHE A 164 -24.32 -0.42 -19.58
C PHE A 164 -25.21 0.05 -18.42
N THR A 165 -24.59 0.69 -17.46
CA THR A 165 -25.26 1.35 -16.35
C THR A 165 -25.04 2.84 -16.46
N VAL A 166 -26.06 3.64 -16.14
CA VAL A 166 -25.91 5.09 -16.01
C VAL A 166 -25.44 5.38 -14.61
N GLY A 167 -24.15 5.71 -14.49
CA GLY A 167 -23.58 6.18 -13.25
C GLY A 167 -23.98 7.62 -12.92
N ARG A 168 -23.95 7.98 -11.64
CA ARG A 168 -24.05 9.35 -11.19
C ARG A 168 -23.07 9.60 -10.03
N LEU A 169 -22.74 10.85 -9.82
CA LEU A 169 -21.98 11.26 -8.65
C LEU A 169 -22.86 11.24 -7.40
N SER A 170 -22.25 10.98 -6.26
CA SER A 170 -22.93 11.21 -4.98
C SER A 170 -23.08 12.72 -4.72
N THR A 171 -24.08 13.10 -3.93
CA THR A 171 -24.30 14.52 -3.56
C THR A 171 -23.04 15.13 -2.89
N VAL A 172 -22.31 14.33 -2.12
CA VAL A 172 -21.05 14.76 -1.46
C VAL A 172 -19.98 15.05 -2.51
N GLU A 173 -19.87 14.21 -3.53
CA GLU A 173 -18.90 14.42 -4.62
C GLU A 173 -19.25 15.63 -5.48
N GLU A 174 -20.53 15.82 -5.81
CA GLU A 174 -21.00 17.02 -6.53
C GLU A 174 -20.70 18.29 -5.74
N PHE A 175 -20.93 18.25 -4.43
CA PHE A 175 -20.63 19.38 -3.54
C PHE A 175 -19.12 19.64 -3.44
N SER A 176 -18.32 18.59 -3.33
CA SER A 176 -16.86 18.70 -3.30
C SER A 176 -16.30 19.31 -4.59
N ARG A 177 -16.79 18.90 -5.75
CA ARG A 177 -16.41 19.49 -7.06
C ARG A 177 -16.76 20.96 -7.14
N LYS A 178 -17.94 21.33 -6.68
CA LYS A 178 -18.34 22.75 -6.64
C LYS A 178 -17.40 23.60 -5.77
N ILE A 179 -16.96 23.08 -4.62
CA ILE A 179 -15.97 23.75 -3.76
C ILE A 179 -14.64 23.92 -4.51
N LYS A 180 -14.17 22.86 -5.18
CA LYS A 180 -12.93 22.88 -5.95
C LYS A 180 -12.99 23.94 -7.07
N ASP A 181 -14.07 23.97 -7.84
CA ASP A 181 -14.27 24.95 -8.92
C ASP A 181 -14.22 26.39 -8.39
N ILE A 182 -14.84 26.65 -7.23
CA ILE A 182 -14.81 27.97 -6.61
C ILE A 182 -13.38 28.37 -6.21
N LEU A 183 -12.65 27.46 -5.56
CA LEU A 183 -11.28 27.75 -5.09
C LEU A 183 -10.29 27.92 -6.25
N VAL A 184 -10.42 27.09 -7.31
CA VAL A 184 -9.64 27.29 -8.54
C VAL A 184 -9.97 28.65 -9.17
N GLY A 185 -11.24 29.05 -9.19
CA GLY A 185 -11.66 30.39 -9.64
C GLY A 185 -11.12 31.55 -8.79
N LEU A 186 -10.79 31.30 -7.52
CA LEU A 186 -10.12 32.22 -6.61
C LEU A 186 -8.59 32.23 -6.72
N GLY A 187 -8.03 31.43 -7.64
CA GLY A 187 -6.59 31.36 -7.87
C GLY A 187 -5.85 30.38 -6.94
N PHE A 188 -6.55 29.41 -6.35
CA PHE A 188 -5.93 28.35 -5.56
C PHE A 188 -5.57 27.14 -6.43
N GLN A 189 -4.44 26.52 -6.14
CA GLN A 189 -4.01 25.26 -6.71
C GLN A 189 -4.50 24.09 -5.84
N GLU A 190 -5.15 23.10 -6.46
CA GLU A 190 -5.52 21.85 -5.78
C GLU A 190 -4.29 21.00 -5.51
N MET A 191 -4.20 20.51 -4.28
CA MET A 191 -3.19 19.55 -3.82
C MET A 191 -3.86 18.25 -3.43
N ILE A 192 -3.10 17.15 -3.50
CA ILE A 192 -3.52 15.81 -3.06
C ILE A 192 -2.38 15.20 -2.28
N TYR A 193 -2.66 14.80 -1.05
CA TYR A 193 -1.67 14.23 -0.13
C TYR A 193 -2.05 12.82 0.34
N ASN A 194 -1.08 12.13 0.91
CA ASN A 194 -1.31 10.85 1.56
C ASN A 194 -2.27 11.00 2.75
N TYR A 195 -3.02 9.92 3.01
CA TYR A 195 -3.93 9.86 4.16
C TYR A 195 -3.23 9.44 5.46
N LEU A 196 -2.01 8.91 5.35
CA LEU A 196 -1.17 8.53 6.48
C LEU A 196 -0.03 9.54 6.64
N GLY A 197 0.33 9.81 7.88
CA GLY A 197 1.46 10.67 8.23
C GLY A 197 1.93 10.41 9.64
N SER A 198 2.81 11.27 10.16
CA SER A 198 3.38 11.13 11.48
C SER A 198 2.53 11.81 12.57
N LYS A 199 2.63 11.30 13.79
CA LYS A 199 2.07 11.95 14.97
C LYS A 199 2.62 13.38 15.13
N LYS A 200 3.90 13.54 14.85
CA LYS A 200 4.57 14.84 14.93
C LYS A 200 3.88 15.90 14.05
N GLU A 201 3.58 15.54 12.78
CA GLU A 201 2.95 16.47 11.81
C GLU A 201 1.49 16.75 12.14
N TYR A 202 0.71 15.70 12.37
CA TYR A 202 -0.74 15.83 12.48
C TYR A 202 -1.24 16.24 13.87
N ILE A 203 -0.44 16.06 14.91
CA ILE A 203 -0.85 16.27 16.30
C ILE A 203 0.08 17.25 17.00
N ASP A 204 1.37 16.94 17.10
CA ASP A 204 2.29 17.69 17.94
C ASP A 204 2.55 19.10 17.37
N ASN A 205 2.86 19.23 16.07
CA ASN A 205 3.04 20.51 15.38
C ASN A 205 1.74 21.33 15.28
N MET A 206 0.60 20.65 15.30
CA MET A 206 -0.71 21.31 15.30
C MET A 206 -1.19 21.71 16.70
N HIS A 207 -0.43 21.41 17.74
CA HIS A 207 -0.78 21.69 19.13
C HIS A 207 -2.15 21.17 19.56
N ILE A 208 -2.58 20.02 19.01
CA ILE A 208 -3.84 19.37 19.38
C ILE A 208 -3.60 18.15 20.27
N LYS A 209 -4.60 17.74 21.05
CA LYS A 209 -4.46 16.59 21.96
C LYS A 209 -4.39 15.25 21.24
N GLY A 210 -5.06 15.13 20.10
CA GLY A 210 -5.08 13.91 19.31
C GLY A 210 -5.91 12.77 19.90
N ASP A 211 -6.80 13.05 20.86
CA ASP A 211 -7.62 12.03 21.55
C ASP A 211 -8.54 11.26 20.57
N ASP A 212 -9.00 11.93 19.53
CA ASP A 212 -9.85 11.40 18.47
C ASP A 212 -9.08 10.91 17.24
N ALA A 213 -7.75 10.98 17.23
CA ALA A 213 -6.93 10.50 16.14
C ALA A 213 -6.87 8.96 16.10
N VAL A 214 -6.81 8.42 14.88
CA VAL A 214 -6.70 6.98 14.64
C VAL A 214 -5.25 6.63 14.34
N PHE A 215 -4.67 5.72 15.14
CA PHE A 215 -3.31 5.25 15.01
C PHE A 215 -3.25 3.86 14.38
N ILE A 216 -2.21 3.62 13.59
CA ILE A 216 -1.90 2.29 13.05
C ILE A 216 -1.17 1.48 14.13
N ALA A 217 -1.63 0.26 14.41
CA ALA A 217 -1.08 -0.56 15.50
C ALA A 217 0.37 -1.02 15.24
N ASN A 218 0.72 -1.25 13.99
CA ASN A 218 2.03 -1.73 13.54
C ASN A 218 2.48 -1.00 12.27
N PRO A 219 2.77 0.32 12.36
CA PRO A 219 3.15 1.11 11.20
C PRO A 219 4.50 0.64 10.63
N MET A 220 4.67 0.76 9.32
CA MET A 220 5.95 0.46 8.67
C MET A 220 7.06 1.43 9.06
N SER A 221 6.71 2.65 9.42
CA SER A 221 7.59 3.68 9.95
C SER A 221 6.79 4.74 10.71
N GLU A 222 7.46 5.54 11.51
CA GLU A 222 6.86 6.69 12.22
C GLU A 222 6.23 7.73 11.28
N ASN A 223 6.62 7.74 10.01
CA ASN A 223 6.06 8.63 9.00
C ASN A 223 4.65 8.23 8.55
N TYR A 224 4.15 7.04 8.91
CA TYR A 224 2.86 6.50 8.49
C TYR A 224 2.07 5.89 9.65
N GLU A 225 2.14 6.49 10.83
CA GLU A 225 1.54 5.94 12.05
C GLU A 225 0.13 6.47 12.36
N VAL A 226 -0.28 7.59 11.74
CA VAL A 226 -1.57 8.25 12.01
C VAL A 226 -2.36 8.42 10.73
N ILE A 227 -3.65 8.07 10.76
CA ILE A 227 -4.59 8.46 9.71
C ILE A 227 -4.96 9.92 9.95
N ARG A 228 -4.80 10.77 8.95
CA ARG A 228 -4.95 12.22 9.08
C ARG A 228 -6.32 12.65 9.63
N PRO A 229 -6.38 13.37 10.75
CA PRO A 229 -7.61 13.96 11.27
C PRO A 229 -7.94 15.29 10.59
N SER A 230 -6.99 15.89 9.89
CA SER A 230 -7.11 17.17 9.17
C SER A 230 -6.26 17.13 7.89
N VAL A 231 -6.63 17.89 6.88
CA VAL A 231 -5.84 18.10 5.65
C VAL A 231 -4.85 19.28 5.79
N LEU A 232 -5.04 20.15 6.77
CA LEU A 232 -4.23 21.36 6.94
C LEU A 232 -2.74 21.10 7.19
N PRO A 233 -2.32 20.11 8.01
CA PRO A 233 -0.90 19.85 8.24
C PRO A 233 -0.11 19.56 6.96
N SER A 234 -0.68 18.81 6.03
CA SER A 234 -0.02 18.49 4.76
C SER A 234 0.16 19.74 3.86
N LEU A 235 -0.80 20.68 3.90
CA LEU A 235 -0.66 21.96 3.22
C LEU A 235 0.47 22.81 3.83
N LEU A 236 0.58 22.84 5.16
CA LEU A 236 1.64 23.56 5.88
C LEU A 236 3.02 22.94 5.63
N GLU A 237 3.10 21.62 5.55
CA GLU A 237 4.34 20.92 5.21
C GLU A 237 4.81 21.29 3.80
N SER A 238 3.90 21.29 2.81
CA SER A 238 4.22 21.74 1.46
C SER A 238 4.75 23.16 1.43
N GLU A 239 4.15 24.08 2.18
CA GLU A 239 4.63 25.45 2.29
C GLU A 239 6.04 25.50 2.87
N SER A 240 6.33 24.69 3.89
CA SER A 240 7.64 24.67 4.56
C SER A 240 8.81 24.34 3.62
N VAL A 241 8.55 23.61 2.54
CA VAL A 241 9.58 23.21 1.54
C VAL A 241 9.48 24.03 0.24
N SER A 242 8.51 24.91 0.11
CA SER A 242 8.19 25.67 -1.13
C SER A 242 8.75 27.10 -1.15
N GLY A 243 9.64 27.45 -0.24
CA GLY A 243 10.20 28.81 -0.14
C GLY A 243 10.95 29.32 -1.39
N HIS A 244 11.24 28.44 -2.35
CA HIS A 244 11.83 28.79 -3.66
C HIS A 244 10.79 29.16 -4.72
N ALA A 245 9.51 28.92 -4.48
CA ALA A 245 8.43 29.22 -5.41
C ALA A 245 8.02 30.70 -5.36
N VAL A 246 7.35 31.16 -6.40
CA VAL A 246 6.91 32.56 -6.52
C VAL A 246 5.60 32.77 -5.75
N TYR A 247 5.58 33.73 -4.84
CA TYR A 247 4.37 34.10 -4.09
C TYR A 247 3.34 34.85 -4.97
N PRO A 248 2.04 34.80 -4.63
CA PRO A 248 1.46 34.14 -3.45
C PRO A 248 1.33 32.64 -3.63
N HIS A 249 1.46 31.87 -2.53
CA HIS A 249 1.12 30.46 -2.51
C HIS A 249 -0.31 30.28 -2.01
N ASN A 250 -1.21 29.99 -2.93
CA ASN A 250 -2.61 29.68 -2.63
C ASN A 250 -2.84 28.20 -2.95
N ILE A 251 -2.96 27.36 -1.94
CA ILE A 251 -3.12 25.92 -2.10
C ILE A 251 -4.31 25.41 -1.29
N PHE A 252 -4.95 24.35 -1.76
CA PHE A 252 -6.07 23.72 -1.05
C PHE A 252 -6.15 22.21 -1.32
N GLU A 253 -6.84 21.51 -0.44
CA GLU A 253 -7.25 20.13 -0.65
C GLU A 253 -8.68 19.92 -0.18
N VAL A 254 -9.50 19.24 -0.99
CA VAL A 254 -10.74 18.62 -0.55
C VAL A 254 -10.47 17.12 -0.44
N GLY A 255 -10.25 16.66 0.76
CA GLY A 255 -9.80 15.29 1.01
C GLY A 255 -10.51 14.62 2.18
N LYS A 256 -10.35 13.29 2.27
CA LYS A 256 -10.90 12.52 3.39
C LYS A 256 -10.03 12.69 4.63
N THR A 257 -10.71 12.81 5.78
CA THR A 257 -10.11 12.79 7.12
C THR A 257 -10.85 11.77 7.97
N VAL A 258 -10.19 11.21 8.96
CA VAL A 258 -10.76 10.15 9.82
C VAL A 258 -10.57 10.52 11.28
N VAL A 259 -11.63 10.37 12.05
CA VAL A 259 -11.62 10.54 13.52
C VAL A 259 -12.27 9.32 14.19
N LYS A 260 -11.91 9.07 15.43
CA LYS A 260 -12.61 8.10 16.27
C LYS A 260 -14.08 8.51 16.45
N ASP A 261 -14.95 7.55 16.34
CA ASP A 261 -16.39 7.73 16.58
C ASP A 261 -16.96 6.45 17.19
N PRO A 262 -17.11 6.38 18.50
CA PRO A 262 -17.64 5.20 19.18
C PRO A 262 -19.08 4.85 18.80
N SER A 263 -19.82 5.77 18.17
CA SER A 263 -21.19 5.52 17.70
C SER A 263 -21.25 4.79 16.35
N ASP A 264 -20.14 4.73 15.60
CA ASP A 264 -20.04 3.98 14.35
C ASP A 264 -19.61 2.54 14.62
N ASN A 265 -20.10 1.59 13.83
CA ASN A 265 -19.76 0.17 13.98
C ASN A 265 -18.27 -0.14 13.73
N SER A 266 -17.60 0.69 12.96
CA SER A 266 -16.15 0.62 12.74
C SER A 266 -15.34 1.33 13.83
N GLY A 267 -15.99 2.01 14.76
CA GLY A 267 -15.36 2.87 15.77
C GLY A 267 -14.71 4.13 15.20
N THR A 268 -14.93 4.43 13.91
CA THR A 268 -14.34 5.57 13.21
C THR A 268 -15.33 6.24 12.28
N ARG A 269 -15.14 7.53 12.03
CA ARG A 269 -15.91 8.28 11.05
C ARG A 269 -15.00 8.95 10.03
N THR A 270 -15.25 8.65 8.76
CA THR A 270 -14.62 9.33 7.62
C THR A 270 -15.43 10.55 7.22
N LYS A 271 -14.77 11.69 7.03
CA LYS A 271 -15.36 12.94 6.57
C LYS A 271 -14.63 13.44 5.34
N ASN A 272 -15.33 14.12 4.42
CA ASN A 272 -14.69 14.99 3.45
C ASN A 272 -14.45 16.36 4.09
N SER A 273 -13.21 16.81 4.08
CA SER A 273 -12.78 18.06 4.69
C SER A 273 -12.13 18.94 3.64
N LEU A 274 -12.41 20.24 3.71
CA LEU A 274 -11.68 21.26 2.99
C LEU A 274 -10.62 21.86 3.91
N GLY A 275 -9.37 21.89 3.45
CA GLY A 275 -8.35 22.80 3.96
C GLY A 275 -7.86 23.68 2.84
N PHE A 276 -7.60 24.94 3.13
CA PHE A 276 -6.90 25.85 2.23
C PHE A 276 -5.93 26.73 2.99
N PHE A 277 -4.89 27.14 2.30
CA PHE A 277 -3.79 27.92 2.86
C PHE A 277 -3.39 28.99 1.85
N SER A 278 -3.13 30.17 2.33
CA SER A 278 -2.66 31.30 1.51
C SER A 278 -1.49 31.97 2.19
N SER A 279 -0.34 32.04 1.52
CA SER A 279 0.88 32.66 1.99
C SER A 279 1.35 33.75 1.06
N ASP A 280 1.70 34.89 1.62
CA ASP A 280 2.31 36.03 0.93
C ASP A 280 2.87 37.00 1.98
N VAL A 281 3.71 37.96 1.58
CA VAL A 281 4.35 38.95 2.45
C VAL A 281 3.33 39.81 3.23
N GLN A 282 2.14 40.05 2.71
CA GLN A 282 1.12 40.92 3.29
C GLN A 282 -0.23 40.23 3.54
N ARG A 283 -0.26 38.94 3.67
CA ARG A 283 -1.52 38.22 3.99
C ARG A 283 -1.95 38.48 5.42
N THR A 284 -3.25 38.62 5.60
CA THR A 284 -3.87 38.97 6.88
C THR A 284 -5.14 38.13 7.09
N TYR A 285 -5.69 38.18 8.31
CA TYR A 285 -7.00 37.65 8.63
C TYR A 285 -8.10 38.07 7.63
N ASN A 286 -8.09 39.35 7.18
CA ASN A 286 -9.11 39.83 6.27
C ASN A 286 -9.06 39.16 4.90
N ASP A 287 -7.89 38.79 4.44
CA ASP A 287 -7.75 38.05 3.17
C ASP A 287 -8.40 36.68 3.25
N VAL A 288 -8.09 35.91 4.30
CA VAL A 288 -8.70 34.60 4.47
C VAL A 288 -10.20 34.70 4.76
N ALA A 289 -10.64 35.70 5.49
CA ALA A 289 -12.06 36.00 5.71
C ALA A 289 -12.81 36.28 4.40
N SER A 290 -12.18 36.99 3.47
CA SER A 290 -12.77 37.28 2.15
C SER A 290 -12.90 36.00 1.30
N TYR A 291 -11.95 35.08 1.37
CA TYR A 291 -12.05 33.79 0.70
C TYR A 291 -13.19 32.94 1.28
N VAL A 292 -13.31 32.88 2.62
CA VAL A 292 -14.44 32.21 3.29
C VAL A 292 -15.77 32.82 2.87
N GLN A 293 -15.86 34.16 2.88
CA GLN A 293 -17.08 34.89 2.46
C GLN A 293 -17.45 34.56 1.01
N THR A 294 -16.50 34.59 0.10
CA THR A 294 -16.71 34.25 -1.31
C THR A 294 -17.14 32.81 -1.51
N LEU A 295 -16.49 31.87 -0.80
CA LEU A 295 -16.85 30.46 -0.83
C LEU A 295 -18.32 30.28 -0.38
N MET A 296 -18.70 30.83 0.77
CA MET A 296 -20.04 30.67 1.33
C MET A 296 -21.10 31.35 0.43
N TYR A 297 -20.77 32.49 -0.18
CA TYR A 297 -21.64 33.19 -1.14
C TYR A 297 -21.95 32.29 -2.36
N PHE A 298 -20.93 31.73 -3.01
CA PHE A 298 -21.14 30.83 -4.17
C PHE A 298 -21.78 29.51 -3.82
N LEU A 299 -21.56 29.04 -2.60
CA LEU A 299 -22.26 27.84 -2.06
C LEU A 299 -23.71 28.16 -1.69
N ARG A 300 -24.11 29.44 -1.65
CA ARG A 300 -25.44 29.90 -1.22
C ARG A 300 -25.76 29.45 0.20
N LYS A 301 -24.81 29.63 1.13
CA LYS A 301 -24.93 29.24 2.53
C LYS A 301 -24.82 30.49 3.40
N ASP A 302 -25.86 30.74 4.19
CA ASP A 302 -25.80 31.77 5.23
C ASP A 302 -24.92 31.23 6.38
N TYR A 303 -24.08 32.07 6.93
CA TYR A 303 -23.18 31.71 8.01
C TYR A 303 -22.96 32.87 8.97
N THR A 304 -22.50 32.56 10.17
CA THR A 304 -22.02 33.58 11.13
C THR A 304 -20.61 33.23 11.57
N LEU A 305 -19.91 34.23 12.09
CA LEU A 305 -18.58 34.05 12.65
C LEU A 305 -18.61 34.17 14.16
N GLU A 306 -17.94 33.26 14.84
CA GLU A 306 -17.69 33.36 16.28
C GLU A 306 -16.17 33.47 16.50
N PRO A 307 -15.72 34.53 17.25
CA PRO A 307 -14.29 34.73 17.49
C PRO A 307 -13.68 33.57 18.28
N VAL A 308 -12.38 33.33 18.02
CA VAL A 308 -11.57 32.30 18.67
C VAL A 308 -10.34 32.98 19.28
N ASP A 309 -10.25 32.99 20.62
CA ASP A 309 -9.18 33.72 21.31
C ASP A 309 -8.06 32.80 21.83
N ASN A 310 -8.30 31.50 22.03
CA ASN A 310 -7.40 30.59 22.72
C ASN A 310 -7.00 29.35 21.90
N ASP A 311 -6.89 29.48 20.58
CA ASP A 311 -6.40 28.39 19.73
C ASP A 311 -4.91 28.66 19.41
N PRO A 312 -3.98 27.80 19.85
CA PRO A 312 -2.53 28.03 19.68
C PRO A 312 -2.05 27.99 18.24
N ARG A 313 -2.90 27.58 17.30
CA ARG A 313 -2.58 27.54 15.87
C ARG A 313 -2.67 28.91 15.20
N PHE A 314 -3.31 29.89 15.84
CA PHE A 314 -3.60 31.19 15.25
C PHE A 314 -3.11 32.32 16.17
N ILE A 315 -2.86 33.46 15.57
CA ILE A 315 -2.55 34.70 16.30
C ILE A 315 -3.78 35.08 17.14
N PRO A 316 -3.64 35.35 18.44
CA PRO A 316 -4.76 35.77 19.31
C PRO A 316 -5.57 36.93 18.72
N GLY A 317 -6.88 36.78 18.71
CA GLY A 317 -7.80 37.75 18.13
C GLY A 317 -7.87 37.78 16.58
N ARG A 318 -7.18 36.84 15.90
CA ARG A 318 -7.19 36.72 14.45
C ARG A 318 -7.66 35.38 13.96
N ALA A 319 -8.64 34.80 14.63
CA ALA A 319 -9.28 33.54 14.23
C ALA A 319 -10.79 33.56 14.49
N ALA A 320 -11.54 32.80 13.70
CA ALA A 320 -12.98 32.65 13.87
C ALA A 320 -13.46 31.25 13.47
N TYR A 321 -14.49 30.76 14.17
CA TYR A 321 -15.29 29.64 13.69
C TYR A 321 -16.28 30.12 12.63
N VAL A 322 -16.44 29.30 11.59
CA VAL A 322 -17.52 29.42 10.63
C VAL A 322 -18.70 28.62 11.17
N MET A 323 -19.80 29.29 11.50
CA MET A 323 -21.01 28.68 12.03
C MET A 323 -22.05 28.55 10.92
N TYR A 324 -22.57 27.33 10.74
CA TYR A 324 -23.66 27.03 9.81
C TYR A 324 -24.77 26.27 10.51
N ASN A 325 -25.99 26.77 10.46
CA ASN A 325 -27.13 26.20 11.17
C ASN A 325 -26.87 25.92 12.67
N GLY A 326 -26.16 26.81 13.35
CA GLY A 326 -25.81 26.67 14.77
C GLY A 326 -24.71 25.67 15.08
N MET A 327 -24.10 25.06 14.05
CA MET A 327 -22.99 24.11 14.19
C MET A 327 -21.68 24.69 13.67
N ARG A 328 -20.55 24.29 14.25
CA ARG A 328 -19.22 24.64 13.74
C ARG A 328 -18.95 23.87 12.44
N ALA A 329 -18.94 24.58 11.32
CA ALA A 329 -18.62 24.06 10.00
C ALA A 329 -17.12 24.09 9.69
N GLY A 330 -16.36 25.02 10.29
CA GLY A 330 -14.93 25.16 10.11
C GLY A 330 -14.31 26.18 11.04
N ILE A 331 -13.01 26.35 10.91
CA ILE A 331 -12.20 27.37 11.59
C ILE A 331 -11.23 27.96 10.57
N PHE A 332 -10.96 29.24 10.65
CA PHE A 332 -9.92 29.93 9.89
C PHE A 332 -9.27 31.03 10.72
N GLY A 333 -8.09 31.44 10.32
CA GLY A 333 -7.35 32.52 10.99
C GLY A 333 -5.99 32.77 10.36
N GLU A 334 -5.28 33.72 10.99
CA GLU A 334 -3.91 34.14 10.66
C GLU A 334 -2.91 33.53 11.64
#